data_c913e762e418fc23b9d884c950653d15
#
_entry.id   c913e762e418fc23b9d884c950653d15
#
_cell.length_a   1.000
_cell.length_b   1.000
_cell.length_c   1.000
_cell.angle_alpha   90.00
_cell.angle_beta   90.00
_cell.angle_gamma   90.00
#
_symmetry.space_group_name_H-M   'P 1'
#
loop_
_entity.id
_entity.type
_entity.pdbx_description
1 polymer ?
#
loop_
_entity_poly.entity_id
_entity_poly.type
_entity_poly.pdbx_seq_one_letter_code
_entity_poly.pdbx_strand_id
1 'polypeptide(L)'
;HRCYYERKGDLRKAKVHVIFLHGFGVGTFHYRKQLNALGGDEEVCAWSMDICGQGKSWPRSGEDVRDFEYSMDSWRDQVEYFVREVVLKSSSSSVKVVLAGNSLGGKLALYVAATSEDITDGIILLNATPFWGFLEKRVRFLTKENEFIVKLTQPYWDNFRSKENVRRLLTLVYADKTKIEESLIENIIEPTENEFAIRAFISTFTSPKASRLSYDEMLETIRDRNESMFFKVALCYGREDPWVVPLWGQRLKRVIKNATYYELSPSGHCPNDETPEAVNAVVRSLLDEWFFSAETASVRSTLPKKIDGVSIELVDGSPRNVFEKVDYWKDTFVSKLLSSSSA
;
A
#
# COMPACT_ATOMS: atom_id res chain seq x y z
N HIS A 1 15.32 3.76 15.73
CA HIS A 1 15.36 3.60 14.28
C HIS A 1 15.46 4.94 13.57
N ARG A 2 16.06 4.96 12.38
CA ARG A 2 15.96 6.08 11.44
C ARG A 2 14.85 5.75 10.45
N CYS A 3 13.94 6.70 10.22
CA CYS A 3 12.97 6.61 9.16
C CYS A 3 13.46 7.45 7.98
N TYR A 4 13.70 6.80 6.85
CA TYR A 4 14.02 7.48 5.60
C TYR A 4 12.71 7.83 4.87
N TYR A 5 12.67 9.00 4.29
CA TYR A 5 11.55 9.42 3.44
C TYR A 5 12.01 10.39 2.36
N GLU A 6 11.24 10.48 1.32
CA GLU A 6 11.39 11.45 0.23
C GLU A 6 10.13 12.29 0.10
N ARG A 7 10.29 13.51 -0.39
CA ARG A 7 9.19 14.46 -0.57
C ARG A 7 9.40 15.31 -1.81
N LYS A 8 8.29 15.61 -2.50
CA LYS A 8 8.20 16.59 -3.60
C LYS A 8 6.96 17.45 -3.39
N GLY A 9 7.05 18.74 -3.74
CA GLY A 9 5.99 19.74 -3.57
C GLY A 9 6.33 20.82 -2.54
N ASP A 10 5.57 21.92 -2.56
CA ASP A 10 5.75 23.05 -1.64
C ASP A 10 4.84 22.89 -0.43
N LEU A 11 5.42 22.72 0.75
CA LEU A 11 4.69 22.59 2.02
C LEU A 11 3.81 23.77 2.37
N ARG A 12 4.18 24.96 1.92
CA ARG A 12 3.46 26.20 2.25
C ARG A 12 2.21 26.39 1.39
N LYS A 13 2.21 25.81 0.20
CA LYS A 13 1.12 25.92 -0.78
C LYS A 13 0.21 24.68 -0.77
N ALA A 14 0.75 23.55 -0.35
CA ALA A 14 0.02 22.29 -0.39
C ALA A 14 -1.26 22.34 0.44
N LYS A 15 -2.37 21.97 -0.17
CA LYS A 15 -3.67 21.73 0.46
C LYS A 15 -3.88 20.24 0.76
N VAL A 16 -3.19 19.38 0.00
CA VAL A 16 -3.28 17.93 0.13
C VAL A 16 -1.88 17.33 0.22
N HIS A 17 -1.69 16.46 1.22
CA HIS A 17 -0.51 15.60 1.35
C HIS A 17 -0.88 14.17 0.97
N VAL A 18 -0.18 13.61 -0.01
CA VAL A 18 -0.30 12.19 -0.38
C VAL A 18 0.93 11.45 0.13
N ILE A 19 0.73 10.45 1.00
CA ILE A 19 1.81 9.68 1.60
C ILE A 19 1.77 8.27 1.02
N PHE A 20 2.80 7.91 0.25
CA PHE A 20 2.95 6.62 -0.39
C PHE A 20 3.65 5.62 0.52
N LEU A 21 3.01 4.48 0.73
CA LEU A 21 3.48 3.35 1.52
C LEU A 21 3.81 2.17 0.59
N HIS A 22 5.07 1.78 0.59
CA HIS A 22 5.58 0.75 -0.32
C HIS A 22 5.20 -0.68 0.10
N GLY A 23 5.25 -1.61 -0.86
CA GLY A 23 5.08 -3.04 -0.63
C GLY A 23 6.29 -3.68 0.06
N PHE A 24 6.22 -5.00 0.29
CA PHE A 24 7.33 -5.75 0.88
C PHE A 24 8.53 -5.84 -0.07
N GLY A 25 9.74 -5.66 0.48
CA GLY A 25 11.00 -5.83 -0.25
C GLY A 25 11.39 -4.68 -1.18
N VAL A 26 10.68 -3.58 -1.14
CA VAL A 26 11.00 -2.36 -1.89
C VAL A 26 11.18 -1.16 -0.92
N GLY A 27 11.17 0.06 -1.42
CA GLY A 27 11.35 1.28 -0.64
C GLY A 27 10.77 2.51 -1.34
N THR A 28 11.13 3.70 -0.85
CA THR A 28 10.69 5.00 -1.40
C THR A 28 10.92 5.11 -2.91
N PHE A 29 12.00 4.52 -3.45
CA PHE A 29 12.31 4.50 -4.87
C PHE A 29 11.17 3.96 -5.74
N HIS A 30 10.32 3.11 -5.18
CA HIS A 30 9.18 2.52 -5.89
C HIS A 30 8.08 3.54 -6.23
N TYR A 31 8.10 4.69 -5.56
CA TYR A 31 7.19 5.81 -5.82
C TYR A 31 7.86 7.03 -6.44
N ARG A 32 9.09 6.92 -6.95
CA ARG A 32 9.81 8.03 -7.59
C ARG A 32 9.03 8.70 -8.72
N LYS A 33 8.27 7.89 -9.48
CA LYS A 33 7.45 8.36 -10.62
C LYS A 33 6.23 9.16 -10.14
N GLN A 34 5.59 8.73 -9.04
CA GLN A 34 4.47 9.46 -8.41
C GLN A 34 4.94 10.75 -7.73
N LEU A 35 6.05 10.68 -6.99
CA LEU A 35 6.63 11.87 -6.36
C LEU A 35 6.94 12.95 -7.40
N ASN A 36 7.55 12.59 -8.53
CA ASN A 36 7.88 13.53 -9.59
C ASN A 36 6.63 14.12 -10.27
N ALA A 37 5.63 13.28 -10.55
CA ALA A 37 4.42 13.71 -11.24
C ALA A 37 3.53 14.61 -10.36
N LEU A 38 3.31 14.22 -9.10
CA LEU A 38 2.43 14.96 -8.19
C LEU A 38 3.11 16.17 -7.58
N GLY A 39 4.43 16.09 -7.34
CA GLY A 39 5.19 17.20 -6.77
C GLY A 39 5.36 18.42 -7.69
N GLY A 40 4.93 18.32 -8.94
CA GLY A 40 4.81 19.45 -9.86
C GLY A 40 3.54 20.30 -9.67
N ASP A 41 2.57 19.81 -8.88
CA ASP A 41 1.36 20.55 -8.54
C ASP A 41 1.61 21.44 -7.31
N GLU A 42 1.24 22.72 -7.42
CA GLU A 42 1.44 23.66 -6.31
C GLU A 42 0.59 23.35 -5.07
N GLU A 43 -0.54 22.68 -5.24
CA GLU A 43 -1.49 22.38 -4.18
C GLU A 43 -1.32 20.97 -3.58
N VAL A 44 -0.39 20.15 -4.13
CA VAL A 44 -0.14 18.78 -3.67
C VAL A 44 1.31 18.63 -3.20
N CYS A 45 1.48 18.01 -2.04
CA CYS A 45 2.77 17.56 -1.56
C CYS A 45 2.79 16.04 -1.46
N ALA A 46 3.63 15.41 -2.27
CA ALA A 46 3.77 13.95 -2.32
C ALA A 46 4.95 13.50 -1.45
N TRP A 47 4.71 12.48 -0.64
CA TRP A 47 5.67 11.87 0.27
C TRP A 47 5.77 10.37 -0.01
N SER A 48 6.94 9.81 0.21
CA SER A 48 7.11 8.36 0.33
C SER A 48 8.04 8.08 1.49
N MET A 49 7.73 7.08 2.31
CA MET A 49 8.53 6.71 3.47
C MET A 49 8.91 5.23 3.41
N ASP A 50 10.11 4.91 3.86
CA ASP A 50 10.55 3.54 4.03
C ASP A 50 10.03 2.95 5.35
N ILE A 51 9.39 1.80 5.24
CA ILE A 51 8.93 1.03 6.40
C ILE A 51 10.15 0.48 7.15
N CYS A 52 10.15 0.55 8.48
CA CYS A 52 11.25 0.05 9.30
C CYS A 52 11.62 -1.40 8.97
N GLY A 53 12.92 -1.63 8.74
CA GLY A 53 13.46 -2.93 8.31
C GLY A 53 13.45 -3.14 6.80
N GLN A 54 13.14 -2.11 6.02
CA GLN A 54 13.12 -2.15 4.55
C GLN A 54 13.66 -0.82 3.98
N GLY A 55 14.03 -0.81 2.71
CA GLY A 55 14.60 0.36 2.06
C GLY A 55 15.84 0.88 2.82
N LYS A 56 15.83 2.16 3.16
CA LYS A 56 16.89 2.84 3.93
C LYS A 56 16.53 3.06 5.40
N SER A 57 15.41 2.48 5.88
CA SER A 57 14.92 2.61 7.26
C SER A 57 15.40 1.46 8.14
N TRP A 58 16.64 1.56 8.63
CA TRP A 58 17.29 0.53 9.41
C TRP A 58 17.51 0.93 10.87
N PRO A 59 17.64 -0.02 11.80
CA PRO A 59 18.04 0.24 13.16
C PRO A 59 19.45 0.85 13.22
N ARG A 60 19.74 1.57 14.29
CA ARG A 60 21.06 2.19 14.52
C ARG A 60 22.04 1.24 15.20
N SER A 61 21.54 0.25 15.90
CA SER A 61 22.34 -0.68 16.71
C SER A 61 21.66 -2.06 16.77
N GLY A 62 22.42 -3.05 17.23
CA GLY A 62 21.89 -4.40 17.49
C GLY A 62 20.84 -4.42 18.62
N GLU A 63 20.85 -3.44 19.54
CA GLU A 63 19.82 -3.29 20.57
C GLU A 63 18.50 -2.86 19.93
N ASP A 64 18.52 -1.86 19.04
CA ASP A 64 17.34 -1.46 18.28
C ASP A 64 16.73 -2.63 17.48
N VAL A 65 17.55 -3.54 16.96
CA VAL A 65 17.06 -4.74 16.24
C VAL A 65 16.33 -5.69 17.18
N ARG A 66 16.84 -5.90 18.39
CA ARG A 66 16.22 -6.79 19.37
C ARG A 66 14.88 -6.26 19.87
N ASP A 67 14.82 -4.96 20.14
CA ASP A 67 13.69 -4.34 20.80
C ASP A 67 12.55 -3.99 19.85
N PHE A 68 12.81 -3.90 18.55
CA PHE A 68 11.80 -3.56 17.56
C PHE A 68 11.23 -4.82 16.88
N GLU A 69 9.93 -5.02 16.97
CA GLU A 69 9.22 -6.08 16.24
C GLU A 69 8.77 -5.57 14.88
N TYR A 70 9.25 -6.23 13.79
CA TYR A 70 8.89 -5.86 12.42
C TYR A 70 7.51 -6.44 12.08
N SER A 71 6.46 -5.82 12.58
CA SER A 71 5.07 -6.26 12.49
C SER A 71 4.16 -5.16 11.93
N MET A 72 2.94 -5.55 11.58
CA MET A 72 1.92 -4.60 11.12
C MET A 72 1.65 -3.50 12.17
N ASP A 73 1.64 -3.84 13.46
CA ASP A 73 1.41 -2.88 14.54
C ASP A 73 2.55 -1.85 14.63
N SER A 74 3.79 -2.31 14.61
CA SER A 74 4.95 -1.41 14.66
C SER A 74 5.04 -0.49 13.45
N TRP A 75 4.71 -1.01 12.27
CA TRP A 75 4.68 -0.20 11.04
C TRP A 75 3.51 0.78 11.03
N ARG A 76 2.36 0.38 11.57
CA ARG A 76 1.22 1.27 11.78
C ARG A 76 1.59 2.43 12.70
N ASP A 77 2.25 2.13 13.84
CA ASP A 77 2.70 3.15 14.78
C ASP A 77 3.77 4.07 14.16
N GLN A 78 4.65 3.52 13.30
CA GLN A 78 5.62 4.31 12.52
C GLN A 78 4.93 5.29 11.57
N VAL A 79 3.92 4.84 10.82
CA VAL A 79 3.18 5.70 9.87
C VAL A 79 2.41 6.78 10.64
N GLU A 80 1.72 6.42 11.71
CA GLU A 80 1.01 7.40 12.54
C GLU A 80 1.95 8.46 13.09
N TYR A 81 3.10 8.05 13.65
CA TYR A 81 4.13 8.99 14.11
C TYR A 81 4.61 9.90 12.98
N PHE A 82 4.90 9.33 11.81
CA PHE A 82 5.36 10.10 10.66
C PHE A 82 4.32 11.14 10.21
N VAL A 83 3.06 10.78 10.14
CA VAL A 83 1.99 11.71 9.77
C VAL A 83 1.89 12.83 10.81
N ARG A 84 1.80 12.52 12.09
CA ARG A 84 1.64 13.51 13.16
C ARG A 84 2.85 14.43 13.31
N GLU A 85 4.04 13.83 13.40
CA GLU A 85 5.24 14.53 13.81
C GLU A 85 6.03 15.16 12.66
N VAL A 86 5.90 14.61 11.44
CA VAL A 86 6.65 15.11 10.28
C VAL A 86 5.72 15.84 9.31
N VAL A 87 4.62 15.21 8.87
CA VAL A 87 3.77 15.80 7.85
C VAL A 87 2.93 16.94 8.42
N LEU A 88 2.11 16.68 9.44
CA LEU A 88 1.16 17.68 9.97
C LEU A 88 1.87 18.83 10.68
N LYS A 89 2.96 18.58 11.43
CA LYS A 89 3.72 19.66 12.08
C LYS A 89 4.44 20.58 11.10
N SER A 90 4.78 20.09 9.92
CA SER A 90 5.45 20.91 8.89
C SER A 90 4.48 21.59 7.92
N SER A 91 3.19 21.36 8.08
CA SER A 91 2.13 21.81 7.16
C SER A 91 1.35 22.99 7.72
N SER A 92 0.60 23.68 6.85
CA SER A 92 -0.38 24.67 7.28
C SER A 92 -1.55 24.03 8.06
N SER A 93 -2.30 24.79 8.83
CA SER A 93 -3.28 24.31 9.80
C SER A 93 -4.55 23.64 9.21
N SER A 94 -4.68 23.56 7.89
CA SER A 94 -5.89 23.03 7.23
C SER A 94 -5.56 22.23 5.98
N VAL A 95 -4.73 21.19 6.15
CA VAL A 95 -4.35 20.29 5.05
C VAL A 95 -5.14 18.98 5.09
N LYS A 96 -5.34 18.40 3.91
CA LYS A 96 -5.90 17.05 3.76
C LYS A 96 -4.78 16.03 3.63
N VAL A 97 -4.96 14.86 4.22
CA VAL A 97 -4.00 13.77 4.20
C VAL A 97 -4.60 12.53 3.55
N VAL A 98 -3.93 12.01 2.54
CA VAL A 98 -4.29 10.76 1.86
C VAL A 98 -3.16 9.77 2.00
N LEU A 99 -3.45 8.56 2.49
CA LEU A 99 -2.51 7.45 2.46
C LEU A 99 -2.72 6.64 1.19
N ALA A 100 -1.68 6.46 0.40
CA ALA A 100 -1.71 5.62 -0.80
C ALA A 100 -0.72 4.47 -0.63
N GLY A 101 -1.10 3.24 -0.96
CA GLY A 101 -0.18 2.13 -0.75
C GLY A 101 -0.37 0.96 -1.70
N ASN A 102 0.75 0.34 -2.09
CA ASN A 102 0.76 -0.87 -2.91
C ASN A 102 0.96 -2.11 -2.03
N SER A 103 0.22 -3.18 -2.33
CA SER A 103 0.39 -4.48 -1.69
C SER A 103 0.32 -4.39 -0.14
N LEU A 104 1.42 -4.72 0.55
CA LEU A 104 1.56 -4.55 2.02
C LEU A 104 1.30 -3.10 2.44
N GLY A 105 1.83 -2.12 1.70
CA GLY A 105 1.63 -0.70 1.98
C GLY A 105 0.15 -0.30 1.87
N GLY A 106 -0.61 -0.92 0.97
CA GLY A 106 -2.06 -0.72 0.88
C GLY A 106 -2.80 -1.27 2.10
N LYS A 107 -2.44 -2.46 2.58
CA LYS A 107 -2.97 -2.99 3.83
C LYS A 107 -2.60 -2.11 5.02
N LEU A 108 -1.37 -1.59 5.04
CA LEU A 108 -0.92 -0.69 6.09
C LEU A 108 -1.70 0.64 6.07
N ALA A 109 -1.96 1.22 4.89
CA ALA A 109 -2.80 2.40 4.75
C ALA A 109 -4.22 2.16 5.29
N LEU A 110 -4.82 1.01 4.96
CA LEU A 110 -6.12 0.59 5.47
C LEU A 110 -6.10 0.48 7.01
N TYR A 111 -5.05 -0.14 7.56
CA TYR A 111 -4.93 -0.35 9.01
C TYR A 111 -4.74 0.96 9.77
N VAL A 112 -3.86 1.84 9.30
CA VAL A 112 -3.69 3.19 9.89
C VAL A 112 -5.00 3.96 9.86
N ALA A 113 -5.69 3.98 8.72
CA ALA A 113 -6.96 4.67 8.60
C ALA A 113 -8.06 4.10 9.51
N ALA A 114 -8.07 2.78 9.75
CA ALA A 114 -9.04 2.15 10.65
C ALA A 114 -8.76 2.37 12.15
N THR A 115 -7.51 2.70 12.52
CA THR A 115 -7.12 2.86 13.94
C THR A 115 -6.79 4.28 14.36
N SER A 116 -6.62 5.21 13.40
CA SER A 116 -6.20 6.61 13.65
C SER A 116 -7.01 7.52 12.73
N GLU A 117 -8.29 7.71 13.08
CA GLU A 117 -9.27 8.38 12.25
C GLU A 117 -8.97 9.86 11.98
N ASP A 118 -8.29 10.51 12.91
CA ASP A 118 -8.00 11.95 12.93
C ASP A 118 -6.82 12.37 12.06
N ILE A 119 -6.03 11.41 11.53
CA ILE A 119 -4.81 11.73 10.78
C ILE A 119 -4.93 11.55 9.27
N THR A 120 -6.07 11.06 8.77
CA THR A 120 -6.25 10.85 7.34
C THR A 120 -7.68 11.12 6.88
N ASP A 121 -7.80 11.79 5.74
CA ASP A 121 -9.05 12.14 5.07
C ASP A 121 -9.41 11.13 3.95
N GLY A 122 -8.48 10.26 3.56
CA GLY A 122 -8.74 9.24 2.56
C GLY A 122 -7.62 8.26 2.34
N ILE A 123 -7.94 7.17 1.62
CA ILE A 123 -6.98 6.14 1.23
C ILE A 123 -7.11 5.79 -0.26
N ILE A 124 -5.97 5.46 -0.88
CA ILE A 124 -5.88 4.92 -2.24
C ILE A 124 -5.13 3.60 -2.19
N LEU A 125 -5.81 2.51 -2.52
CA LEU A 125 -5.31 1.15 -2.40
C LEU A 125 -4.87 0.63 -3.78
N LEU A 126 -3.56 0.40 -3.95
CA LEU A 126 -2.96 -0.12 -5.18
C LEU A 126 -2.67 -1.61 -4.98
N ASN A 127 -3.46 -2.50 -5.58
CA ASN A 127 -3.31 -3.94 -5.40
C ASN A 127 -3.05 -4.34 -3.95
N ALA A 128 -3.83 -3.76 -3.01
CA ALA A 128 -3.63 -3.94 -1.58
C ALA A 128 -3.87 -5.39 -1.16
N THR A 129 -2.91 -5.99 -0.44
CA THR A 129 -3.03 -7.37 0.00
C THR A 129 -3.99 -7.52 1.19
N PRO A 130 -4.94 -8.49 1.15
CA PRO A 130 -5.77 -8.81 2.31
C PRO A 130 -5.00 -9.63 3.36
N PHE A 131 -3.90 -10.27 2.97
CA PHE A 131 -3.13 -11.17 3.81
C PHE A 131 -1.77 -10.61 4.17
N TRP A 132 -1.31 -10.87 5.39
CA TRP A 132 0.06 -10.66 5.79
C TRP A 132 0.40 -11.49 7.03
N GLY A 133 1.65 -12.01 7.04
CA GLY A 133 2.13 -12.89 8.10
C GLY A 133 1.70 -14.35 7.89
N PHE A 134 2.46 -15.28 8.47
CA PHE A 134 2.24 -16.73 8.35
C PHE A 134 1.85 -17.38 9.67
N LEU A 135 2.19 -16.76 10.81
CA LEU A 135 1.94 -17.31 12.12
C LEU A 135 0.79 -16.57 12.82
N GLU A 136 -0.11 -17.32 13.44
CA GLU A 136 -1.15 -16.75 14.31
C GLU A 136 -0.61 -16.37 15.67
N LYS A 137 0.38 -17.13 16.15
CA LYS A 137 1.02 -16.92 17.45
C LYS A 137 2.54 -16.96 17.28
N ARG A 138 3.24 -16.15 18.08
CA ARG A 138 4.69 -16.15 18.13
C ARG A 138 5.22 -17.53 18.51
N VAL A 139 6.06 -18.10 17.67
CA VAL A 139 6.75 -19.36 17.98
C VAL A 139 8.07 -19.01 18.66
N ARG A 140 8.19 -19.34 19.95
CA ARG A 140 9.28 -18.91 20.84
C ARG A 140 10.70 -19.14 20.31
N PHE A 141 10.93 -20.16 19.50
CA PHE A 141 12.27 -20.46 18.94
C PHE A 141 12.50 -19.86 17.55
N LEU A 142 11.44 -19.44 16.84
CA LEU A 142 11.55 -18.80 15.53
C LEU A 142 11.66 -17.28 15.70
N THR A 143 12.73 -16.83 16.34
CA THR A 143 12.94 -15.40 16.58
C THR A 143 14.19 -14.90 15.87
N LYS A 144 14.20 -13.62 15.57
CA LYS A 144 15.34 -12.92 14.94
C LYS A 144 16.60 -12.88 15.83
N GLU A 145 16.45 -13.13 17.14
CA GLU A 145 17.52 -13.18 18.13
C GLU A 145 18.21 -14.55 18.17
N ASN A 146 17.56 -15.60 17.68
CA ASN A 146 18.08 -16.95 17.70
C ASN A 146 19.14 -17.14 16.60
N GLU A 147 20.42 -17.16 16.98
CA GLU A 147 21.54 -17.30 16.04
C GLU A 147 21.48 -18.59 15.22
N PHE A 148 20.92 -19.66 15.77
CA PHE A 148 20.74 -20.91 15.01
C PHE A 148 19.72 -20.72 13.88
N ILE A 149 18.62 -20.00 14.14
CA ILE A 149 17.61 -19.67 13.13
C ILE A 149 18.19 -18.75 12.08
N VAL A 150 18.96 -17.73 12.47
CA VAL A 150 19.64 -16.84 11.53
C VAL A 150 20.55 -17.61 10.58
N LYS A 151 21.42 -18.50 11.14
CA LYS A 151 22.30 -19.34 10.34
C LYS A 151 21.55 -20.30 9.42
N LEU A 152 20.44 -20.88 9.89
CA LEU A 152 19.62 -21.80 9.10
C LEU A 152 18.91 -21.06 7.97
N THR A 153 18.53 -19.81 8.18
CA THR A 153 17.82 -18.98 7.19
C THR A 153 18.78 -18.36 6.17
N GLN A 154 20.07 -18.24 6.48
CA GLN A 154 21.05 -17.54 5.64
C GLN A 154 21.09 -18.03 4.18
N PRO A 155 21.17 -19.34 3.87
CA PRO A 155 21.19 -19.79 2.48
C PRO A 155 19.92 -19.46 1.72
N TYR A 156 18.76 -19.51 2.41
CA TYR A 156 17.48 -19.11 1.83
C TYR A 156 17.46 -17.60 1.56
N TRP A 157 17.94 -16.80 2.50
CA TRP A 157 18.05 -15.35 2.37
C TRP A 157 18.96 -14.95 1.20
N ASP A 158 20.14 -15.57 1.07
CA ASP A 158 21.09 -15.28 -0.02
C ASP A 158 20.50 -15.63 -1.39
N ASN A 159 19.78 -16.73 -1.49
CA ASN A 159 19.04 -17.07 -2.70
C ASN A 159 17.89 -16.10 -2.97
N PHE A 160 17.11 -15.74 -1.92
CA PHE A 160 15.96 -14.85 -2.03
C PHE A 160 16.35 -13.48 -2.58
N ARG A 161 17.44 -12.89 -2.08
CA ARG A 161 17.97 -11.58 -2.49
C ARG A 161 18.86 -11.61 -3.73
N SER A 162 19.12 -12.78 -4.32
CA SER A 162 19.92 -12.87 -5.53
C SER A 162 19.30 -12.13 -6.70
N LYS A 163 20.13 -11.50 -7.54
CA LYS A 163 19.69 -10.75 -8.72
C LYS A 163 18.78 -11.56 -9.64
N GLU A 164 19.14 -12.84 -9.84
CA GLU A 164 18.37 -13.77 -10.65
C GLU A 164 16.97 -14.01 -10.07
N ASN A 165 16.87 -14.27 -8.75
CA ASN A 165 15.58 -14.51 -8.10
C ASN A 165 14.73 -13.25 -8.04
N VAL A 166 15.32 -12.09 -7.74
CA VAL A 166 14.60 -10.80 -7.77
C VAL A 166 14.03 -10.54 -9.16
N ARG A 167 14.84 -10.72 -10.22
CA ARG A 167 14.37 -10.59 -11.61
C ARG A 167 13.24 -11.57 -11.91
N ARG A 168 13.35 -12.82 -11.48
CA ARG A 168 12.34 -13.85 -11.67
C ARG A 168 11.03 -13.45 -10.98
N LEU A 169 11.07 -12.96 -9.74
CA LEU A 169 9.89 -12.51 -9.00
C LEU A 169 9.22 -11.31 -9.69
N LEU A 170 10.00 -10.33 -10.14
CA LEU A 170 9.47 -9.20 -10.90
C LEU A 170 8.81 -9.66 -12.22
N THR A 171 9.44 -10.63 -12.92
CA THR A 171 8.87 -11.20 -14.15
C THR A 171 7.52 -11.89 -13.92
N LEU A 172 7.26 -12.42 -12.72
CA LEU A 172 5.96 -12.99 -12.38
C LEU A 172 4.89 -11.93 -12.16
N VAL A 173 5.24 -10.79 -11.57
CA VAL A 173 4.27 -9.82 -11.07
C VAL A 173 4.05 -8.61 -11.99
N TYR A 174 4.94 -8.37 -12.97
CA TYR A 174 4.75 -7.36 -14.01
C TYR A 174 4.04 -7.98 -15.22
N ALA A 175 3.01 -7.33 -15.73
CA ALA A 175 2.35 -7.73 -16.98
C ALA A 175 3.28 -7.45 -18.16
N ASP A 176 3.88 -6.25 -18.21
CA ASP A 176 4.89 -5.86 -19.19
C ASP A 176 6.32 -6.00 -18.63
N LYS A 177 7.00 -7.07 -19.03
CA LYS A 177 8.38 -7.38 -18.58
C LYS A 177 9.41 -6.35 -19.06
N THR A 178 9.11 -5.57 -20.10
CA THR A 178 10.02 -4.52 -20.60
C THR A 178 10.16 -3.34 -19.64
N LYS A 179 9.21 -3.22 -18.69
CA LYS A 179 9.22 -2.21 -17.64
C LYS A 179 10.11 -2.54 -16.45
N ILE A 180 10.70 -3.76 -16.41
CA ILE A 180 11.62 -4.18 -15.35
C ILE A 180 12.99 -3.58 -15.65
N GLU A 181 13.24 -2.41 -15.05
CA GLU A 181 14.51 -1.70 -15.17
C GLU A 181 15.60 -2.39 -14.35
N GLU A 182 16.84 -2.37 -14.81
CA GLU A 182 17.99 -2.91 -14.06
C GLU A 182 18.18 -2.16 -12.72
N SER A 183 18.00 -0.84 -12.75
CA SER A 183 18.03 0.00 -11.56
C SER A 183 16.99 -0.36 -10.50
N LEU A 184 15.81 -0.86 -10.92
CA LEU A 184 14.82 -1.38 -10.00
C LEU A 184 15.34 -2.60 -9.22
N ILE A 185 15.98 -3.53 -9.93
CA ILE A 185 16.56 -4.74 -9.32
C ILE A 185 17.66 -4.36 -8.33
N GLU A 186 18.55 -3.45 -8.72
CA GLU A 186 19.65 -2.96 -7.89
C GLU A 186 19.11 -2.27 -6.62
N ASN A 187 18.12 -1.41 -6.75
CA ASN A 187 17.49 -0.74 -5.62
C ASN A 187 16.74 -1.70 -4.66
N ILE A 188 16.30 -2.87 -5.16
CA ILE A 188 15.69 -3.92 -4.31
C ILE A 188 16.80 -4.68 -3.55
N ILE A 189 17.94 -4.91 -4.17
CA ILE A 189 19.03 -5.70 -3.57
C ILE A 189 19.83 -4.88 -2.56
N GLU A 190 20.18 -3.63 -2.89
CA GLU A 190 21.02 -2.77 -2.05
C GLU A 190 20.61 -2.75 -0.57
N PRO A 191 19.32 -2.54 -0.19
CA PRO A 191 18.90 -2.56 1.20
C PRO A 191 19.12 -3.90 1.91
N THR A 192 19.14 -5.01 1.16
CA THR A 192 19.31 -6.36 1.71
C THR A 192 20.76 -6.66 2.15
N GLU A 193 21.70 -5.79 1.79
CA GLU A 193 23.11 -5.88 2.21
C GLU A 193 23.33 -5.36 3.63
N ASN A 194 22.33 -4.69 4.21
CA ASN A 194 22.39 -4.25 5.60
C ASN A 194 22.56 -5.45 6.54
N GLU A 195 23.47 -5.33 7.51
CA GLU A 195 23.78 -6.40 8.48
C GLU A 195 22.57 -6.90 9.29
N PHE A 196 21.53 -6.08 9.41
CA PHE A 196 20.29 -6.41 10.12
C PHE A 196 19.18 -6.94 9.23
N ALA A 197 19.39 -6.97 7.91
CA ALA A 197 18.33 -7.29 6.94
C ALA A 197 17.74 -8.70 7.12
N ILE A 198 18.59 -9.70 7.34
CA ILE A 198 18.12 -11.08 7.58
C ILE A 198 17.28 -11.18 8.87
N ARG A 199 17.65 -10.43 9.92
CA ARG A 199 16.89 -10.42 11.19
C ARG A 199 15.54 -9.74 11.04
N ALA A 200 15.48 -8.63 10.32
CA ALA A 200 14.23 -7.97 9.97
C ALA A 200 13.34 -8.88 9.12
N PHE A 201 13.92 -9.59 8.14
CA PHE A 201 13.21 -10.58 7.33
C PHE A 201 12.61 -11.70 8.18
N ILE A 202 13.41 -12.33 9.05
CA ILE A 202 12.92 -13.36 9.97
C ILE A 202 11.77 -12.82 10.83
N SER A 203 11.95 -11.66 11.47
CA SER A 203 10.91 -11.03 12.29
C SER A 203 9.62 -10.79 11.51
N THR A 204 9.73 -10.25 10.30
CA THR A 204 8.58 -9.97 9.42
C THR A 204 7.70 -11.20 9.17
N PHE A 205 8.33 -12.37 8.98
CA PHE A 205 7.61 -13.62 8.69
C PHE A 205 7.25 -14.44 9.93
N THR A 206 7.92 -14.22 11.06
CA THR A 206 7.67 -14.94 12.31
C THR A 206 6.90 -14.12 13.34
N SER A 207 6.70 -12.83 13.11
CA SER A 207 5.84 -12.00 13.94
C SER A 207 4.38 -12.48 13.86
N PRO A 208 3.63 -12.39 14.95
CA PRO A 208 2.22 -12.76 14.97
C PRO A 208 1.44 -12.00 13.87
N LYS A 209 0.46 -12.69 13.29
CA LYS A 209 -0.49 -12.04 12.35
C LYS A 209 -1.36 -11.01 13.05
N ALA A 210 -1.48 -11.08 14.36
CA ALA A 210 -2.37 -10.26 15.15
C ALA A 210 -1.99 -8.78 14.98
N SER A 211 -2.81 -8.08 14.24
CA SER A 211 -3.01 -6.65 14.36
C SER A 211 -4.07 -6.38 15.43
N ARG A 212 -4.11 -5.17 15.97
CA ARG A 212 -5.14 -4.75 16.96
C ARG A 212 -6.57 -4.94 16.41
N LEU A 213 -6.73 -4.92 15.09
CA LEU A 213 -7.96 -5.23 14.37
C LEU A 213 -7.73 -6.38 13.41
N SER A 214 -8.69 -7.28 13.29
CA SER A 214 -8.78 -8.23 12.16
C SER A 214 -8.99 -7.47 10.85
N TYR A 215 -8.78 -8.16 9.73
CA TYR A 215 -9.02 -7.54 8.42
C TYR A 215 -10.49 -7.14 8.23
N ASP A 216 -11.42 -7.95 8.71
CA ASP A 216 -12.86 -7.67 8.60
C ASP A 216 -13.25 -6.46 9.46
N GLU A 217 -12.74 -6.34 10.70
CA GLU A 217 -12.94 -5.15 11.54
C GLU A 217 -12.37 -3.87 10.90
N MET A 218 -11.20 -3.96 10.25
CA MET A 218 -10.67 -2.83 9.47
C MET A 218 -11.64 -2.41 8.36
N LEU A 219 -12.17 -3.38 7.61
CA LEU A 219 -13.10 -3.09 6.51
C LEU A 219 -14.41 -2.49 7.01
N GLU A 220 -14.96 -2.99 8.13
CA GLU A 220 -16.16 -2.44 8.74
C GLU A 220 -15.94 -0.99 9.18
N THR A 221 -14.86 -0.70 9.89
CA THR A 221 -14.51 0.66 10.30
C THR A 221 -14.39 1.60 9.10
N ILE A 222 -13.70 1.16 8.04
CA ILE A 222 -13.51 1.99 6.84
C ILE A 222 -14.82 2.16 6.06
N ARG A 223 -15.66 1.14 6.00
CA ARG A 223 -17.01 1.24 5.42
C ARG A 223 -17.81 2.34 6.12
N ASP A 224 -17.88 2.27 7.45
CA ASP A 224 -18.69 3.20 8.26
C ASP A 224 -18.15 4.64 8.14
N ARG A 225 -16.83 4.84 8.12
CA ARG A 225 -16.20 6.13 7.83
C ARG A 225 -16.52 6.65 6.42
N ASN A 226 -16.50 5.77 5.42
CA ASN A 226 -16.76 6.14 4.03
C ASN A 226 -18.25 6.45 3.77
N GLU A 227 -19.18 5.83 4.53
CA GLU A 227 -20.60 6.15 4.48
C GLU A 227 -20.90 7.58 4.95
N SER A 228 -20.09 8.14 5.84
CA SER A 228 -20.21 9.54 6.27
C SER A 228 -19.86 10.56 5.17
N MET A 229 -19.33 10.11 4.03
CA MET A 229 -18.88 10.92 2.89
C MET A 229 -17.68 11.84 3.16
N PHE A 230 -17.23 11.97 4.40
CA PHE A 230 -16.07 12.79 4.76
C PHE A 230 -14.73 12.04 4.54
N PHE A 231 -14.74 10.72 4.68
CA PHE A 231 -13.57 9.89 4.43
C PHE A 231 -13.64 9.26 3.03
N LYS A 232 -12.59 9.44 2.24
CA LYS A 232 -12.53 9.03 0.84
C LYS A 232 -11.79 7.71 0.67
N VAL A 233 -12.31 6.83 -0.17
CA VAL A 233 -11.69 5.53 -0.47
C VAL A 233 -11.65 5.29 -1.97
N ALA A 234 -10.46 4.96 -2.49
CA ALA A 234 -10.32 4.50 -3.86
C ALA A 234 -9.46 3.24 -3.93
N LEU A 235 -9.75 2.44 -4.93
CA LEU A 235 -9.03 1.23 -5.32
C LEU A 235 -8.51 1.43 -6.73
N CYS A 236 -7.26 1.06 -7.00
CA CYS A 236 -6.66 1.11 -8.33
C CYS A 236 -5.80 -0.14 -8.50
N TYR A 237 -6.33 -1.12 -9.23
CA TYR A 237 -5.72 -2.45 -9.33
C TYR A 237 -5.28 -2.76 -10.76
N GLY A 238 -4.08 -3.31 -10.91
CA GLY A 238 -3.64 -3.95 -12.14
C GLY A 238 -4.44 -5.23 -12.36
N ARG A 239 -5.04 -5.37 -13.54
CA ARG A 239 -5.91 -6.51 -13.89
C ARG A 239 -5.14 -7.81 -14.02
N GLU A 240 -3.90 -7.74 -14.43
CA GLU A 240 -3.01 -8.88 -14.68
C GLU A 240 -2.19 -9.30 -13.45
N ASP A 241 -2.53 -8.78 -12.26
CA ASP A 241 -1.87 -9.16 -11.01
C ASP A 241 -2.13 -10.63 -10.66
N PRO A 242 -1.08 -11.49 -10.60
CA PRO A 242 -1.25 -12.89 -10.25
C PRO A 242 -1.28 -13.15 -8.73
N TRP A 243 -0.87 -12.16 -7.90
CA TRP A 243 -0.79 -12.31 -6.45
C TRP A 243 -2.02 -11.76 -5.73
N VAL A 244 -2.36 -10.53 -6.04
CA VAL A 244 -3.56 -9.87 -5.49
C VAL A 244 -4.54 -9.65 -6.64
N VAL A 245 -5.15 -10.75 -7.06
CA VAL A 245 -6.07 -10.75 -8.21
C VAL A 245 -7.20 -9.73 -8.02
N PRO A 246 -7.75 -9.17 -9.10
CA PRO A 246 -8.81 -8.15 -9.06
C PRO A 246 -10.04 -8.51 -8.24
N LEU A 247 -10.29 -9.81 -8.04
CA LEU A 247 -11.35 -10.33 -7.16
C LEU A 247 -11.32 -9.69 -5.75
N TRP A 248 -10.12 -9.44 -5.22
CA TRP A 248 -9.98 -8.76 -3.91
C TRP A 248 -10.41 -7.30 -3.96
N GLY A 249 -10.09 -6.59 -5.04
CA GLY A 249 -10.60 -5.23 -5.26
C GLY A 249 -12.11 -5.19 -5.38
N GLN A 250 -12.71 -6.14 -6.08
CA GLN A 250 -14.15 -6.28 -6.20
C GLN A 250 -14.83 -6.58 -4.86
N ARG A 251 -14.24 -7.44 -4.02
CA ARG A 251 -14.73 -7.67 -2.65
C ARG A 251 -14.69 -6.39 -1.82
N LEU A 252 -13.57 -5.67 -1.85
CA LEU A 252 -13.44 -4.38 -1.17
C LEU A 252 -14.52 -3.40 -1.65
N LYS A 253 -14.74 -3.28 -2.96
CA LYS A 253 -15.78 -2.41 -3.54
C LYS A 253 -17.18 -2.83 -3.11
N ARG A 254 -17.47 -4.12 -2.96
CA ARG A 254 -18.77 -4.61 -2.45
C ARG A 254 -18.99 -4.27 -0.98
N VAL A 255 -17.94 -4.32 -0.15
CA VAL A 255 -18.02 -3.96 1.28
C VAL A 255 -18.08 -2.45 1.44
N ILE A 256 -17.22 -1.70 0.75
CA ILE A 256 -17.12 -0.24 0.83
C ILE A 256 -17.80 0.35 -0.43
N LYS A 257 -19.12 0.40 -0.42
CA LYS A 257 -19.93 0.72 -1.61
C LYS A 257 -19.64 2.08 -2.23
N ASN A 258 -19.28 3.08 -1.43
CA ASN A 258 -18.95 4.42 -1.91
C ASN A 258 -17.48 4.57 -2.34
N ALA A 259 -16.65 3.50 -2.26
CA ALA A 259 -15.30 3.54 -2.79
C ALA A 259 -15.31 3.67 -4.32
N THR A 260 -14.42 4.46 -4.88
CA THR A 260 -14.16 4.49 -6.33
C THR A 260 -13.21 3.36 -6.68
N TYR A 261 -13.49 2.55 -7.70
CA TYR A 261 -12.65 1.44 -8.10
C TYR A 261 -12.26 1.49 -9.56
N TYR A 262 -10.96 1.58 -9.82
CA TYR A 262 -10.37 1.52 -11.17
C TYR A 262 -9.57 0.24 -11.36
N GLU A 263 -9.71 -0.38 -12.53
CA GLU A 263 -8.81 -1.42 -13.02
C GLU A 263 -7.98 -0.90 -14.19
N LEU A 264 -6.68 -1.21 -14.15
CA LEU A 264 -5.70 -0.86 -15.17
C LEU A 264 -5.32 -2.11 -15.97
N SER A 265 -5.31 -2.03 -17.33
CA SER A 265 -4.93 -3.17 -18.18
C SER A 265 -4.25 -2.69 -19.49
N PRO A 266 -3.07 -3.24 -19.86
CA PRO A 266 -2.29 -4.21 -19.09
C PRO A 266 -1.58 -3.57 -17.89
N SER A 267 -1.66 -4.18 -16.71
CA SER A 267 -0.93 -3.77 -15.51
C SER A 267 -0.92 -4.90 -14.48
N GLY A 268 0.23 -5.18 -13.89
CA GLY A 268 0.42 -6.23 -12.90
C GLY A 268 0.28 -5.76 -11.46
N HIS A 269 1.06 -6.39 -10.55
CA HIS A 269 1.01 -6.18 -9.11
C HIS A 269 1.51 -4.80 -8.67
N CYS A 270 2.41 -4.19 -9.43
CA CYS A 270 3.04 -2.92 -9.09
C CYS A 270 2.65 -1.81 -10.06
N PRO A 271 1.35 -1.44 -10.16
CA PRO A 271 0.89 -0.47 -11.15
C PRO A 271 1.57 0.90 -11.01
N ASN A 272 1.95 1.28 -9.78
CA ASN A 272 2.68 2.52 -9.51
C ASN A 272 4.04 2.59 -10.21
N ASP A 273 4.71 1.48 -10.44
CA ASP A 273 6.00 1.46 -11.14
C ASP A 273 5.88 1.00 -12.60
N GLU A 274 5.01 0.05 -12.88
CA GLU A 274 4.80 -0.53 -14.21
C GLU A 274 4.02 0.40 -15.15
N THR A 275 2.94 1.01 -14.64
CA THR A 275 2.01 1.87 -15.40
C THR A 275 1.79 3.22 -14.71
N PRO A 276 2.90 3.96 -14.42
CA PRO A 276 2.87 5.12 -13.54
C PRO A 276 2.01 6.27 -14.09
N GLU A 277 1.95 6.46 -15.41
CA GLU A 277 1.18 7.53 -16.05
C GLU A 277 -0.32 7.32 -15.78
N ALA A 278 -0.80 6.09 -15.89
CA ALA A 278 -2.19 5.74 -15.59
C ALA A 278 -2.50 5.92 -14.10
N VAL A 279 -1.62 5.44 -13.22
CA VAL A 279 -1.78 5.62 -11.75
C VAL A 279 -1.76 7.09 -11.38
N ASN A 280 -0.84 7.89 -11.93
CA ASN A 280 -0.74 9.32 -11.65
C ASN A 280 -2.00 10.07 -12.09
N ALA A 281 -2.55 9.74 -13.25
CA ALA A 281 -3.79 10.33 -13.73
C ALA A 281 -4.99 9.95 -12.84
N VAL A 282 -5.09 8.69 -12.42
CA VAL A 282 -6.13 8.25 -11.48
C VAL A 282 -6.01 8.98 -10.15
N VAL A 283 -4.81 9.00 -9.54
CA VAL A 283 -4.58 9.70 -8.27
C VAL A 283 -4.94 11.18 -8.39
N ARG A 284 -4.48 11.86 -9.46
CA ARG A 284 -4.80 13.26 -9.70
C ARG A 284 -6.31 13.50 -9.80
N SER A 285 -7.01 12.70 -10.61
CA SER A 285 -8.45 12.79 -10.78
C SER A 285 -9.21 12.61 -9.46
N LEU A 286 -8.77 11.66 -8.62
CA LEU A 286 -9.34 11.43 -7.29
C LEU A 286 -9.13 12.62 -6.35
N LEU A 287 -7.93 13.20 -6.31
CA LEU A 287 -7.64 14.36 -5.47
C LEU A 287 -8.46 15.58 -5.92
N ASP A 288 -8.62 15.77 -7.22
CA ASP A 288 -9.43 16.85 -7.80
C ASP A 288 -10.91 16.70 -7.41
N GLU A 289 -11.46 15.50 -7.52
CA GLU A 289 -12.83 15.19 -7.12
C GLU A 289 -13.06 15.35 -5.61
N TRP A 290 -12.09 14.95 -4.80
CA TRP A 290 -12.27 14.87 -3.35
C TRP A 290 -12.07 16.20 -2.62
N PHE A 291 -11.11 17.03 -3.07
CA PHE A 291 -10.60 18.13 -2.26
C PHE A 291 -10.51 19.48 -2.98
N PHE A 292 -10.73 19.52 -4.29
CA PHE A 292 -10.66 20.76 -5.05
C PHE A 292 -12.05 21.16 -5.59
N SER A 293 -12.30 22.46 -5.73
CA SER A 293 -13.60 22.94 -6.20
C SER A 293 -13.84 22.64 -7.68
N ALA A 294 -15.14 22.56 -8.08
CA ALA A 294 -15.54 22.33 -9.46
C ALA A 294 -14.98 23.40 -10.43
N GLU A 295 -14.74 24.63 -9.97
CA GLU A 295 -14.15 25.70 -10.77
C GLU A 295 -12.66 25.42 -11.09
N THR A 296 -11.92 24.88 -10.12
CA THR A 296 -10.53 24.41 -10.34
C THR A 296 -10.49 23.08 -11.08
N ALA A 297 -11.45 22.19 -10.84
CA ALA A 297 -11.56 20.90 -11.52
C ALA A 297 -11.95 21.05 -13.01
N SER A 298 -12.71 22.10 -13.41
CA SER A 298 -13.09 22.34 -14.82
C SER A 298 -11.90 22.68 -15.74
N VAL A 299 -10.79 23.14 -15.17
CA VAL A 299 -9.53 23.41 -15.87
C VAL A 299 -8.67 22.14 -15.97
N ARG A 300 -8.94 21.13 -15.14
CA ARG A 300 -8.24 19.85 -15.08
C ARG A 300 -8.98 18.83 -15.95
N SER A 301 -8.25 18.15 -16.84
CA SER A 301 -8.82 17.24 -17.84
C SER A 301 -9.60 16.09 -17.19
N THR A 302 -10.73 15.70 -17.79
CA THR A 302 -11.41 14.44 -17.45
C THR A 302 -10.45 13.26 -17.56
N LEU A 303 -10.52 12.33 -16.59
CA LEU A 303 -9.68 11.12 -16.59
C LEU A 303 -9.85 10.37 -17.93
N PRO A 304 -8.79 10.23 -18.74
CA PRO A 304 -8.87 9.54 -20.02
C PRO A 304 -9.09 8.04 -19.83
N LYS A 305 -9.82 7.41 -20.72
CA LYS A 305 -10.07 5.95 -20.69
C LYS A 305 -8.83 5.11 -21.01
N LYS A 306 -7.78 5.72 -21.58
CA LYS A 306 -6.53 5.06 -21.94
C LYS A 306 -5.36 6.04 -21.89
N ILE A 307 -4.23 5.61 -21.29
CA ILE A 307 -2.97 6.36 -21.22
C ILE A 307 -1.82 5.38 -21.50
N ASP A 308 -0.93 5.75 -22.43
CA ASP A 308 0.27 4.98 -22.80
C ASP A 308 -0.02 3.47 -23.06
N GLY A 309 -1.12 3.20 -23.73
CA GLY A 309 -1.53 1.85 -24.03
C GLY A 309 -2.32 1.16 -22.90
N VAL A 310 -2.38 1.71 -21.70
CA VAL A 310 -3.08 1.16 -20.54
C VAL A 310 -4.52 1.68 -20.49
N SER A 311 -5.50 0.78 -20.49
CA SER A 311 -6.90 1.14 -20.27
C SER A 311 -7.16 1.41 -18.79
N ILE A 312 -8.00 2.42 -18.51
CA ILE A 312 -8.47 2.78 -17.18
C ILE A 312 -9.98 2.54 -17.16
N GLU A 313 -10.41 1.51 -16.43
CA GLU A 313 -11.82 1.11 -16.36
C GLU A 313 -12.37 1.35 -14.96
N LEU A 314 -13.45 2.12 -14.86
CA LEU A 314 -14.21 2.27 -13.62
C LEU A 314 -15.08 1.02 -13.42
N VAL A 315 -14.95 0.37 -12.28
CA VAL A 315 -15.60 -0.91 -11.95
C VAL A 315 -16.59 -0.72 -10.83
N ASP A 316 -17.80 -1.24 -10.99
CA ASP A 316 -18.88 -1.15 -10.01
C ASP A 316 -18.90 -2.30 -8.97
N GLY A 317 -17.98 -3.26 -9.10
CA GLY A 317 -17.89 -4.46 -8.25
C GLY A 317 -18.79 -5.62 -8.70
N SER A 318 -19.52 -5.47 -9.81
CA SER A 318 -20.33 -6.55 -10.38
C SER A 318 -19.47 -7.69 -10.92
N PRO A 319 -19.89 -8.96 -10.70
CA PRO A 319 -19.11 -10.10 -11.15
C PRO A 319 -19.17 -10.27 -12.67
N ARG A 320 -18.02 -10.43 -13.32
CA ARG A 320 -17.87 -10.53 -14.78
C ARG A 320 -17.70 -11.95 -15.31
N ASN A 321 -17.28 -12.89 -14.45
CA ASN A 321 -17.05 -14.28 -14.81
C ASN A 321 -17.62 -15.24 -13.77
N VAL A 322 -17.55 -16.57 -14.06
CA VAL A 322 -18.14 -17.61 -13.19
C VAL A 322 -17.51 -17.63 -11.80
N PHE A 323 -16.19 -17.43 -11.69
CA PHE A 323 -15.49 -17.43 -10.40
C PHE A 323 -15.89 -16.22 -9.56
N GLU A 324 -15.97 -15.04 -10.16
CA GLU A 324 -16.46 -13.83 -9.52
C GLU A 324 -17.93 -13.95 -9.11
N LYS A 325 -18.77 -14.61 -9.90
CA LYS A 325 -20.17 -14.92 -9.55
C LYS A 325 -20.28 -15.82 -8.32
N VAL A 326 -19.43 -16.85 -8.23
CA VAL A 326 -19.40 -17.76 -7.07
C VAL A 326 -18.99 -17.01 -5.82
N ASP A 327 -17.97 -16.18 -5.91
CA ASP A 327 -17.49 -15.35 -4.79
C ASP A 327 -18.54 -14.31 -4.37
N TYR A 328 -19.14 -13.62 -5.32
CA TYR A 328 -20.26 -12.70 -5.09
C TYR A 328 -21.44 -13.38 -4.39
N TRP A 329 -21.76 -14.61 -4.78
CA TRP A 329 -22.83 -15.39 -4.19
C TRP A 329 -22.55 -15.79 -2.75
N LYS A 330 -21.30 -16.19 -2.44
CA LYS A 330 -20.85 -16.49 -1.07
C LYS A 330 -20.96 -15.26 -0.18
N ASP A 331 -20.45 -14.12 -0.60
CA ASP A 331 -20.52 -12.87 0.17
C ASP A 331 -21.97 -12.46 0.43
N THR A 332 -22.85 -12.57 -0.58
CA THR A 332 -24.28 -12.20 -0.46
C THR A 332 -25.04 -13.18 0.42
N PHE A 333 -24.72 -14.48 0.37
CA PHE A 333 -25.38 -15.50 1.19
C PHE A 333 -24.95 -15.41 2.64
N VAL A 334 -23.66 -15.23 2.92
CA VAL A 334 -23.14 -15.08 4.28
C VAL A 334 -23.69 -13.79 4.93
N SER A 335 -23.72 -12.70 4.22
CA SER A 335 -24.29 -11.44 4.75
C SER A 335 -25.78 -11.55 5.10
N LYS A 336 -26.57 -12.28 4.29
CA LYS A 336 -27.98 -12.56 4.59
C LYS A 336 -28.17 -13.47 5.80
N LEU A 337 -27.32 -14.49 5.98
CA LEU A 337 -27.37 -15.36 7.15
C LEU A 337 -27.05 -14.61 8.44
N LEU A 338 -26.04 -13.73 8.41
CA LEU A 338 -25.66 -12.94 9.58
C LEU A 338 -26.71 -11.87 9.93
N SER A 339 -27.36 -11.26 8.94
CA SER A 339 -28.45 -10.29 9.18
C SER A 339 -29.75 -10.94 9.69
N SER A 340 -29.99 -12.22 9.39
CA SER A 340 -31.16 -12.96 9.88
C SER A 340 -30.98 -13.57 11.28
N SER A 341 -29.74 -13.61 11.80
CA SER A 341 -29.44 -14.10 13.16
C SER A 341 -29.42 -12.98 14.21
N SER A 342 -29.58 -11.72 13.82
CA SER A 342 -29.64 -10.53 14.68
C SER A 342 -31.06 -9.95 14.80
N ALA A 343 -32.07 -10.61 14.27
CA ALA A 343 -33.49 -10.34 14.44
C ALA A 343 -34.15 -11.44 15.29
#